data_5cf245e76ccb3ef5f867aeec059f6c35
#
_entry.id   5cf245e76ccb3ef5f867aeec059f6c35
#
_cell.length_a   1.000
_cell.length_b   1.000
_cell.length_c   1.000
_cell.angle_alpha   90.00
_cell.angle_beta   90.00
_cell.angle_gamma   90.00
#
_symmetry.space_group_name_H-M   'P 1'
#
loop_
_entity.id
_entity.type
_entity.pdbx_description
1 polymer ?
#
loop_
_entity_poly.entity_id
_entity_poly.type
_entity_poly.pdbx_seq_one_letter_code
_entity_poly.pdbx_strand_id
1 'polypeptide(L)'
;LMTKIISTHSFRGGTGKSNVTANIAATLANRGYRVGVFDTDIQSPGIHIIFNLFDGKIKYTLNDFLWGNCSIEEAAYPVYEAPEGGAVFLVPSSIEPNDIARILREKYDAGDMHNAFRDLIPALSLDYLLIDTHPGLNEETLLSIAISDSLVIILRPDQQDFQGTSVTVDVARRLRVPEIKLVVNKVPPEYDLVDIRRKVEDAYQSEVAALLPLSFDVAQ
;
A
#
# COMPACT_ATOMS: atom_id res chain seq x y z
N LEU A 1 -2.54 -22.56 -2.84
CA LEU A 1 -1.43 -21.58 -2.72
C LEU A 1 -1.72 -20.71 -1.51
N MET A 2 -0.69 -20.39 -0.74
CA MET A 2 -0.83 -19.48 0.40
C MET A 2 -0.86 -18.05 -0.14
N THR A 3 -1.81 -17.22 0.33
CA THR A 3 -1.94 -15.82 -0.07
C THR A 3 -0.65 -15.06 0.22
N LYS A 4 -0.16 -14.27 -0.74
CA LYS A 4 1.00 -13.40 -0.54
C LYS A 4 0.57 -12.03 -0.03
N ILE A 5 1.22 -11.56 1.03
CA ILE A 5 1.02 -10.24 1.62
C ILE A 5 2.14 -9.32 1.15
N ILE A 6 1.76 -8.20 0.54
CA ILE A 6 2.68 -7.18 0.02
C ILE A 6 2.33 -5.84 0.63
N SER A 7 3.22 -5.26 1.42
CA SER A 7 3.06 -3.87 1.86
C SER A 7 3.77 -2.93 0.89
N THR A 8 3.10 -1.83 0.57
CA THR A 8 3.70 -0.69 -0.14
C THR A 8 3.92 0.43 0.86
N HIS A 9 5.13 0.95 0.90
CA HIS A 9 5.53 1.94 1.88
C HIS A 9 6.39 3.05 1.28
N SER A 10 6.37 4.20 1.90
CA SER A 10 7.28 5.31 1.64
C SER A 10 7.59 6.04 2.94
N PHE A 11 8.81 6.49 3.11
CA PHE A 11 9.19 7.26 4.31
C PHE A 11 8.46 8.60 4.38
N ARG A 12 8.15 9.21 3.22
CA ARG A 12 7.45 10.50 3.11
C ARG A 12 6.20 10.38 2.25
N GLY A 13 5.26 11.30 2.48
CA GLY A 13 4.09 11.47 1.63
C GLY A 13 4.42 12.03 0.25
N GLY A 14 3.50 11.85 -0.71
CA GLY A 14 3.63 12.41 -2.06
C GLY A 14 4.61 11.70 -3.00
N THR A 15 5.10 10.53 -2.63
CA THR A 15 5.99 9.71 -3.49
C THR A 15 5.26 9.00 -4.63
N GLY A 16 3.92 8.92 -4.57
CA GLY A 16 3.09 8.15 -5.52
C GLY A 16 2.81 6.71 -5.06
N LYS A 17 2.96 6.42 -3.77
CA LYS A 17 2.75 5.11 -3.16
C LYS A 17 1.38 4.50 -3.56
N SER A 18 0.27 5.18 -3.32
CA SER A 18 -1.08 4.67 -3.61
C SER A 18 -1.30 4.41 -5.11
N ASN A 19 -0.72 5.23 -6.00
CA ASN A 19 -0.72 4.96 -7.45
C ASN A 19 0.03 3.68 -7.79
N VAL A 20 1.20 3.47 -7.21
CA VAL A 20 1.98 2.23 -7.41
C VAL A 20 1.20 1.03 -6.88
N THR A 21 0.60 1.12 -5.69
CA THR A 21 -0.24 0.07 -5.10
C THR A 21 -1.39 -0.31 -6.02
N ALA A 22 -2.15 0.67 -6.50
CA ALA A 22 -3.29 0.44 -7.39
C ALA A 22 -2.87 -0.21 -8.71
N ASN A 23 -1.75 0.21 -9.30
CA ASN A 23 -1.22 -0.37 -10.53
C ASN A 23 -0.70 -1.80 -10.34
N ILE A 24 -0.07 -2.12 -9.22
CA ILE A 24 0.31 -3.50 -8.88
C ILE A 24 -0.96 -4.36 -8.77
N ALA A 25 -1.98 -3.89 -8.04
CA ALA A 25 -3.24 -4.62 -7.89
C ALA A 25 -3.93 -4.90 -9.22
N ALA A 26 -4.08 -3.89 -10.08
CA ALA A 26 -4.68 -4.05 -11.41
C ALA A 26 -3.86 -4.97 -12.31
N THR A 27 -2.52 -4.88 -12.25
CA THR A 27 -1.63 -5.77 -13.02
C THR A 27 -1.77 -7.23 -12.59
N LEU A 28 -1.87 -7.50 -11.30
CA LEU A 28 -2.10 -8.86 -10.78
C LEU A 28 -3.49 -9.37 -11.17
N ALA A 29 -4.52 -8.53 -11.09
CA ALA A 29 -5.87 -8.90 -11.52
C ALA A 29 -5.92 -9.22 -13.02
N ASN A 30 -5.22 -8.45 -13.87
CA ASN A 30 -5.09 -8.75 -15.30
C ASN A 30 -4.37 -10.08 -15.61
N ARG A 31 -3.69 -10.67 -14.63
CA ARG A 31 -3.10 -12.01 -14.72
C ARG A 31 -4.00 -13.10 -14.13
N GLY A 32 -5.25 -12.77 -13.82
CA GLY A 32 -6.25 -13.71 -13.32
C GLY A 32 -6.28 -13.85 -11.78
N TYR A 33 -5.51 -13.07 -11.04
CA TYR A 33 -5.46 -13.16 -9.57
C TYR A 33 -6.56 -12.34 -8.89
N ARG A 34 -6.99 -12.82 -7.72
CA ARG A 34 -7.89 -12.10 -6.81
C ARG A 34 -7.06 -11.33 -5.80
N VAL A 35 -7.20 -10.02 -5.78
CA VAL A 35 -6.33 -9.10 -5.03
C VAL A 35 -7.17 -8.27 -4.06
N GLY A 36 -6.84 -8.36 -2.77
CA GLY A 36 -7.35 -7.43 -1.76
C GLY A 36 -6.40 -6.22 -1.63
N VAL A 37 -6.94 -5.05 -1.46
CA VAL A 37 -6.19 -3.82 -1.18
C VAL A 37 -6.75 -3.17 0.07
N PHE A 38 -5.93 -2.95 1.08
CA PHE A 38 -6.28 -2.19 2.28
C PHE A 38 -5.66 -0.80 2.22
N ASP A 39 -6.50 0.23 2.36
CA ASP A 39 -6.03 1.59 2.62
C ASP A 39 -5.82 1.75 4.12
N THR A 40 -4.59 1.62 4.59
CA THR A 40 -4.25 1.83 6.01
C THR A 40 -3.67 3.22 6.27
N ASP A 41 -3.66 4.10 5.27
CA ASP A 41 -3.34 5.52 5.44
C ASP A 41 -4.58 6.28 5.98
N ILE A 42 -5.00 5.93 7.20
CA ILE A 42 -6.22 6.44 7.83
C ILE A 42 -6.20 7.96 8.01
N GLN A 43 -5.04 8.58 8.07
CA GLN A 43 -4.90 10.03 8.26
C GLN A 43 -5.02 10.80 6.93
N SER A 44 -4.70 10.18 5.81
CA SER A 44 -4.72 10.79 4.48
C SER A 44 -5.14 9.77 3.41
N PRO A 45 -6.33 9.15 3.56
CA PRO A 45 -6.77 8.11 2.64
C PRO A 45 -6.96 8.68 1.22
N GLY A 46 -6.59 7.91 0.20
CA GLY A 46 -6.64 8.43 -1.17
C GLY A 46 -6.76 7.38 -2.27
N ILE A 47 -6.48 6.12 -1.99
CA ILE A 47 -6.46 5.09 -3.03
C ILE A 47 -7.87 4.82 -3.61
N HIS A 48 -8.93 5.09 -2.85
CA HIS A 48 -10.32 4.96 -3.30
C HIS A 48 -10.62 5.85 -4.52
N ILE A 49 -10.01 7.04 -4.61
CA ILE A 49 -10.15 7.95 -5.76
C ILE A 49 -9.57 7.32 -7.02
N ILE A 50 -8.41 6.65 -6.91
CA ILE A 50 -7.74 6.00 -8.04
C ILE A 50 -8.62 4.88 -8.62
N PHE A 51 -9.38 4.20 -7.79
CA PHE A 51 -10.32 3.15 -8.20
C PHE A 51 -11.74 3.67 -8.51
N ASN A 52 -11.97 4.98 -8.57
CA ASN A 52 -13.29 5.59 -8.80
C ASN A 52 -14.36 5.11 -7.79
N LEU A 53 -13.96 4.82 -6.56
CA LEU A 53 -14.86 4.49 -5.48
C LEU A 53 -15.17 5.76 -4.68
N PHE A 54 -16.33 6.38 -4.95
CA PHE A 54 -16.76 7.63 -4.33
C PHE A 54 -17.77 7.42 -3.22
N ASP A 55 -17.93 8.40 -2.32
CA ASP A 55 -18.71 8.37 -1.08
C ASP A 55 -20.12 7.78 -1.22
N GLY A 56 -20.84 8.08 -2.29
CA GLY A 56 -22.18 7.54 -2.50
C GLY A 56 -22.25 6.01 -2.71
N LYS A 57 -21.10 5.35 -2.87
CA LYS A 57 -20.99 3.88 -3.03
C LYS A 57 -20.37 3.20 -1.81
N ILE A 58 -19.77 3.96 -0.89
CA ILE A 58 -19.15 3.45 0.33
C ILE A 58 -20.19 3.47 1.44
N LYS A 59 -20.54 2.30 1.97
CA LYS A 59 -21.44 2.15 3.11
C LYS A 59 -20.65 2.02 4.41
N TYR A 60 -19.60 1.21 4.39
CA TYR A 60 -18.70 0.97 5.51
C TYR A 60 -17.25 1.10 5.07
N THR A 61 -16.39 1.48 6.00
CA THR A 61 -14.97 1.68 5.80
C THR A 61 -14.16 0.79 6.73
N LEU A 62 -12.85 0.78 6.59
CA LEU A 62 -11.95 0.15 7.54
C LEU A 62 -12.17 0.70 8.97
N ASN A 63 -12.47 1.99 9.10
CA ASN A 63 -12.78 2.64 10.37
C ASN A 63 -14.00 2.02 11.05
N ASP A 64 -15.06 1.74 10.28
CA ASP A 64 -16.28 1.10 10.80
C ASP A 64 -15.99 -0.31 11.32
N PHE A 65 -15.20 -1.08 10.59
CA PHE A 65 -14.75 -2.39 11.06
C PHE A 65 -13.96 -2.29 12.37
N LEU A 66 -12.98 -1.38 12.46
CA LEU A 66 -12.16 -1.20 13.66
C LEU A 66 -12.99 -0.77 14.89
N TRP A 67 -14.16 -0.18 14.68
CA TRP A 67 -15.10 0.16 15.76
C TRP A 67 -16.19 -0.89 15.99
N GLY A 68 -16.14 -2.02 15.27
CA GLY A 68 -17.10 -3.11 15.42
C GLY A 68 -18.49 -2.81 14.83
N ASN A 69 -18.61 -1.86 13.91
CA ASN A 69 -19.86 -1.48 13.27
C ASN A 69 -20.25 -2.37 12.09
N CYS A 70 -19.30 -3.14 11.52
CA CYS A 70 -19.53 -4.04 10.40
C CYS A 70 -18.52 -5.19 10.40
N SER A 71 -18.74 -6.21 9.57
CA SER A 71 -17.72 -7.20 9.24
C SER A 71 -16.73 -6.63 8.22
N ILE A 72 -15.56 -7.25 8.08
CA ILE A 72 -14.56 -6.77 7.12
C ILE A 72 -15.01 -6.98 5.68
N GLU A 73 -15.80 -8.01 5.40
CA GLU A 73 -16.39 -8.28 4.10
C GLU A 73 -17.38 -7.19 3.67
N GLU A 74 -18.12 -6.62 4.62
CA GLU A 74 -19.05 -5.50 4.36
C GLU A 74 -18.31 -4.18 4.02
N ALA A 75 -17.06 -4.05 4.46
CA ALA A 75 -16.19 -2.91 4.14
C ALA A 75 -15.33 -3.13 2.88
N ALA A 76 -15.44 -4.28 2.21
CA ALA A 76 -14.69 -4.61 1.01
C ALA A 76 -15.53 -4.44 -0.25
N TYR A 77 -15.03 -3.67 -1.21
CA TYR A 77 -15.73 -3.32 -2.45
C TYR A 77 -15.02 -3.87 -3.69
N PRO A 78 -15.71 -4.55 -4.60
CA PRO A 78 -15.16 -4.87 -5.91
C PRO A 78 -14.99 -3.58 -6.71
N VAL A 79 -13.72 -3.23 -7.03
CA VAL A 79 -13.38 -1.97 -7.70
C VAL A 79 -12.83 -2.16 -9.11
N TYR A 80 -12.38 -3.37 -9.43
CA TYR A 80 -11.88 -3.71 -10.75
C TYR A 80 -12.10 -5.19 -11.04
N GLU A 81 -12.61 -5.49 -12.23
CA GLU A 81 -12.75 -6.85 -12.77
C GLU A 81 -11.97 -6.95 -14.07
N ALA A 82 -11.05 -7.91 -14.13
CA ALA A 82 -10.22 -8.13 -15.30
C ALA A 82 -10.86 -9.16 -16.25
N PRO A 83 -10.62 -9.04 -17.59
CA PRO A 83 -11.14 -9.99 -18.57
C PRO A 83 -10.74 -11.45 -18.32
N GLU A 84 -9.57 -11.66 -17.72
CA GLU A 84 -9.02 -12.97 -17.39
C GLU A 84 -9.59 -13.58 -16.10
N GLY A 85 -10.63 -12.97 -15.53
CA GLY A 85 -11.32 -13.46 -14.33
C GLY A 85 -10.68 -13.05 -13.00
N GLY A 86 -9.61 -12.27 -13.01
CA GLY A 86 -9.05 -11.66 -11.81
C GLY A 86 -9.87 -10.45 -11.36
N ALA A 87 -9.72 -10.05 -10.10
CA ALA A 87 -10.47 -8.93 -9.52
C ALA A 87 -9.67 -8.21 -8.45
N VAL A 88 -9.98 -6.92 -8.24
CA VAL A 88 -9.47 -6.13 -7.12
C VAL A 88 -10.62 -5.77 -6.19
N PHE A 89 -10.42 -6.01 -4.90
CA PHE A 89 -11.32 -5.64 -3.82
C PHE A 89 -10.62 -4.62 -2.94
N LEU A 90 -11.24 -3.45 -2.75
CA LEU A 90 -10.70 -2.37 -1.92
C LEU A 90 -11.44 -2.29 -0.58
N VAL A 91 -10.69 -2.24 0.50
CA VAL A 91 -11.15 -1.82 1.83
C VAL A 91 -10.66 -0.39 2.04
N PRO A 92 -11.53 0.63 1.85
CA PRO A 92 -11.14 2.03 1.98
C PRO A 92 -11.12 2.47 3.43
N SER A 93 -10.29 3.45 3.77
CA SER A 93 -10.42 4.24 5.00
C SER A 93 -11.40 5.39 4.83
N SER A 94 -11.98 5.84 5.95
CA SER A 94 -12.91 6.98 5.96
C SER A 94 -12.20 8.30 5.67
N ILE A 95 -12.82 9.14 4.85
CA ILE A 95 -12.41 10.53 4.60
C ILE A 95 -13.15 11.53 5.49
N GLU A 96 -14.09 11.05 6.32
CA GLU A 96 -14.86 11.91 7.21
C GLU A 96 -13.98 12.47 8.33
N PRO A 97 -13.94 13.81 8.52
CA PRO A 97 -13.07 14.44 9.51
C PRO A 97 -13.30 13.93 10.93
N ASN A 98 -14.54 13.58 11.28
CA ASN A 98 -14.87 13.05 12.60
C ASN A 98 -14.26 11.67 12.83
N ASP A 99 -14.22 10.82 11.83
CA ASP A 99 -13.65 9.47 11.89
C ASP A 99 -12.13 9.54 12.01
N ILE A 100 -11.50 10.40 11.21
CA ILE A 100 -10.05 10.66 11.30
C ILE A 100 -9.68 11.19 12.68
N ALA A 101 -10.44 12.18 13.19
CA ALA A 101 -10.21 12.75 14.52
C ALA A 101 -10.43 11.72 15.65
N ARG A 102 -11.38 10.81 15.47
CA ARG A 102 -11.67 9.74 16.44
C ARG A 102 -10.51 8.75 16.52
N ILE A 103 -10.01 8.25 15.39
CA ILE A 103 -8.85 7.35 15.35
C ILE A 103 -7.62 7.97 16.02
N LEU A 104 -7.35 9.25 15.78
CA LEU A 104 -6.22 9.94 16.38
C LEU A 104 -6.32 10.06 17.91
N ARG A 105 -7.55 10.12 18.44
CA ARG A 105 -7.80 10.25 19.89
C ARG A 105 -7.90 8.92 20.63
N GLU A 106 -8.68 8.00 20.07
CA GLU A 106 -9.07 6.77 20.77
C GLU A 106 -8.09 5.62 20.51
N LYS A 107 -7.30 5.72 19.43
CA LYS A 107 -6.47 4.62 18.89
C LYS A 107 -7.30 3.36 18.65
N TYR A 108 -6.76 2.42 17.95
CA TYR A 108 -7.32 1.07 17.76
C TYR A 108 -6.26 0.03 18.08
N ASP A 109 -6.67 -1.19 18.34
CA ASP A 109 -5.75 -2.28 18.56
C ASP A 109 -5.14 -2.72 17.21
N ALA A 110 -3.81 -2.72 17.11
CA ALA A 110 -3.11 -3.22 15.94
C ALA A 110 -3.46 -4.71 15.64
N GLY A 111 -3.88 -5.47 16.65
CA GLY A 111 -4.43 -6.82 16.51
C GLY A 111 -5.71 -6.87 15.69
N ASP A 112 -6.56 -5.85 15.77
CA ASP A 112 -7.81 -5.79 14.98
C ASP A 112 -7.52 -5.66 13.49
N MET A 113 -6.48 -4.89 13.13
CA MET A 113 -6.01 -4.82 11.74
C MET A 113 -5.53 -6.19 11.24
N HIS A 114 -4.77 -6.91 12.05
CA HIS A 114 -4.34 -8.27 11.71
C HIS A 114 -5.52 -9.23 11.54
N ASN A 115 -6.54 -9.12 12.39
CA ASN A 115 -7.78 -9.89 12.27
C ASN A 115 -8.50 -9.57 10.96
N ALA A 116 -8.58 -8.29 10.57
CA ALA A 116 -9.17 -7.88 9.29
C ALA A 116 -8.50 -8.59 8.10
N PHE A 117 -7.17 -8.64 8.06
CA PHE A 117 -6.43 -9.33 7.00
C PHE A 117 -6.72 -10.82 6.99
N ARG A 118 -6.64 -11.48 8.18
CA ARG A 118 -6.87 -12.91 8.33
C ARG A 118 -8.28 -13.33 7.90
N ASP A 119 -9.28 -12.51 8.19
CA ASP A 119 -10.68 -12.85 7.94
C ASP A 119 -11.06 -12.57 6.47
N LEU A 120 -10.57 -11.48 5.86
CA LEU A 120 -10.88 -11.15 4.46
C LEU A 120 -10.24 -12.11 3.44
N ILE A 121 -9.03 -12.60 3.71
CA ILE A 121 -8.29 -13.48 2.80
C ILE A 121 -9.13 -14.70 2.39
N PRO A 122 -9.63 -15.53 3.30
CA PRO A 122 -10.45 -16.68 2.93
C PRO A 122 -11.84 -16.28 2.42
N ALA A 123 -12.45 -15.23 2.98
CA ALA A 123 -13.78 -14.78 2.59
C ALA A 123 -13.87 -14.41 1.11
N LEU A 124 -12.84 -13.76 0.57
CA LEU A 124 -12.78 -13.37 -0.83
C LEU A 124 -11.87 -14.28 -1.68
N SER A 125 -11.32 -15.35 -1.10
CA SER A 125 -10.38 -16.26 -1.76
C SER A 125 -9.23 -15.50 -2.44
N LEU A 126 -8.58 -14.64 -1.69
CA LEU A 126 -7.53 -13.77 -2.20
C LEU A 126 -6.23 -14.54 -2.47
N ASP A 127 -5.62 -14.29 -3.63
CA ASP A 127 -4.27 -14.75 -3.98
C ASP A 127 -3.20 -13.79 -3.45
N TYR A 128 -3.54 -12.49 -3.43
CA TYR A 128 -2.66 -11.42 -2.95
C TYR A 128 -3.43 -10.46 -2.03
N LEU A 129 -2.74 -10.00 -1.00
CA LEU A 129 -3.17 -8.90 -0.15
C LEU A 129 -2.16 -7.77 -0.25
N LEU A 130 -2.57 -6.60 -0.72
CA LEU A 130 -1.76 -5.38 -0.75
C LEU A 130 -2.18 -4.46 0.39
N ILE A 131 -1.19 -3.92 1.11
CA ILE A 131 -1.41 -2.97 2.20
C ILE A 131 -0.79 -1.64 1.79
N ASP A 132 -1.62 -0.63 1.54
CA ASP A 132 -1.19 0.75 1.28
C ASP A 132 -0.98 1.45 2.61
N THR A 133 0.27 1.55 3.08
CA THR A 133 0.60 2.00 4.43
C THR A 133 0.60 3.53 4.56
N HIS A 134 0.47 4.02 5.79
CA HIS A 134 0.75 5.43 6.09
C HIS A 134 2.25 5.74 5.91
N PRO A 135 2.62 6.93 5.40
CA PRO A 135 4.03 7.35 5.34
C PRO A 135 4.67 7.42 6.72
N GLY A 136 5.97 7.07 6.78
CA GLY A 136 6.71 7.05 8.04
C GLY A 136 6.59 5.73 8.80
N LEU A 137 7.27 5.63 9.94
CA LEU A 137 7.39 4.39 10.72
C LEU A 137 6.65 4.52 12.05
N ASN A 138 5.31 4.44 11.99
CA ASN A 138 4.46 4.31 13.16
C ASN A 138 4.19 2.83 13.50
N GLU A 139 3.47 2.57 14.59
CA GLU A 139 3.21 1.21 15.08
C GLU A 139 2.45 0.36 14.06
N GLU A 140 1.41 0.90 13.44
CA GLU A 140 0.58 0.22 12.44
C GLU A 140 1.38 -0.12 11.18
N THR A 141 2.23 0.81 10.74
CA THR A 141 3.14 0.59 9.61
C THR A 141 4.14 -0.51 9.92
N LEU A 142 4.74 -0.51 11.12
CA LEU A 142 5.68 -1.55 11.53
C LEU A 142 5.02 -2.94 11.56
N LEU A 143 3.77 -3.02 12.03
CA LEU A 143 3.02 -4.27 12.00
C LEU A 143 2.78 -4.74 10.56
N SER A 144 2.31 -3.86 9.69
CA SER A 144 2.09 -4.17 8.27
C SER A 144 3.36 -4.66 7.58
N ILE A 145 4.50 -4.03 7.87
CA ILE A 145 5.81 -4.44 7.37
C ILE A 145 6.19 -5.83 7.90
N ALA A 146 5.99 -6.06 9.20
CA ALA A 146 6.41 -7.31 9.86
C ALA A 146 5.67 -8.56 9.37
N ILE A 147 4.41 -8.42 8.92
CA ILE A 147 3.60 -9.54 8.42
C ILE A 147 3.74 -9.75 6.91
N SER A 148 4.47 -8.89 6.21
CA SER A 148 4.56 -8.93 4.75
C SER A 148 5.58 -9.98 4.28
N ASP A 149 5.21 -10.71 3.23
CA ASP A 149 6.13 -11.54 2.46
C ASP A 149 7.08 -10.70 1.60
N SER A 150 6.56 -9.55 1.11
CA SER A 150 7.34 -8.59 0.33
C SER A 150 7.00 -7.17 0.75
N LEU A 151 8.02 -6.34 0.88
CA LEU A 151 7.90 -4.90 1.09
C LEU A 151 8.37 -4.16 -0.14
N VAL A 152 7.49 -3.36 -0.73
CA VAL A 152 7.80 -2.46 -1.84
C VAL A 152 7.96 -1.04 -1.29
N ILE A 153 9.17 -0.51 -1.32
CA ILE A 153 9.47 0.84 -0.84
C ILE A 153 9.51 1.79 -2.03
N ILE A 154 8.65 2.80 -2.01
CA ILE A 154 8.58 3.84 -3.04
C ILE A 154 9.35 5.06 -2.57
N LEU A 155 10.29 5.54 -3.37
CA LEU A 155 11.10 6.71 -3.10
C LEU A 155 11.24 7.58 -4.34
N ARG A 156 11.49 8.88 -4.13
CA ARG A 156 11.89 9.80 -5.19
C ARG A 156 13.42 9.93 -5.20
N PRO A 157 14.03 10.31 -6.31
CA PRO A 157 15.49 10.46 -6.40
C PRO A 157 15.94 11.80 -5.77
N ASP A 158 15.60 12.04 -4.50
CA ASP A 158 16.03 13.20 -3.72
C ASP A 158 16.69 12.80 -2.40
N GLN A 159 17.51 13.69 -1.86
CA GLN A 159 18.33 13.40 -0.68
C GLN A 159 17.52 13.02 0.56
N GLN A 160 16.34 13.61 0.74
CA GLN A 160 15.50 13.33 1.92
C GLN A 160 14.86 11.95 1.85
N ASP A 161 14.38 11.56 0.65
CA ASP A 161 13.84 10.22 0.44
C ASP A 161 14.93 9.16 0.54
N PHE A 162 16.17 9.45 0.08
CA PHE A 162 17.31 8.56 0.25
C PHE A 162 17.61 8.28 1.73
N GLN A 163 17.63 9.31 2.56
CA GLN A 163 17.89 9.16 4.00
C GLN A 163 16.80 8.35 4.71
N GLY A 164 15.53 8.67 4.43
CA GLY A 164 14.40 7.98 5.01
C GLY A 164 14.27 6.54 4.56
N THR A 165 14.57 6.25 3.29
CA THR A 165 14.58 4.89 2.74
C THR A 165 15.63 4.02 3.42
N SER A 166 16.81 4.56 3.75
CA SER A 166 17.84 3.82 4.50
C SER A 166 17.30 3.31 5.83
N VAL A 167 16.61 4.18 6.58
CA VAL A 167 15.99 3.80 7.87
C VAL A 167 14.93 2.71 7.66
N THR A 168 14.08 2.88 6.64
CA THR A 168 13.02 1.91 6.35
C THR A 168 13.57 0.53 5.98
N VAL A 169 14.60 0.48 5.14
CA VAL A 169 15.27 -0.78 4.76
C VAL A 169 15.89 -1.47 5.98
N ASP A 170 16.57 -0.72 6.84
CA ASP A 170 17.18 -1.27 8.05
C ASP A 170 16.13 -1.84 9.01
N VAL A 171 14.99 -1.14 9.18
CA VAL A 171 13.87 -1.61 9.99
C VAL A 171 13.27 -2.88 9.39
N ALA A 172 13.00 -2.90 8.09
CA ALA A 172 12.45 -4.07 7.40
C ALA A 172 13.36 -5.31 7.54
N ARG A 173 14.67 -5.13 7.45
CA ARG A 173 15.65 -6.22 7.70
C ARG A 173 15.60 -6.73 9.14
N ARG A 174 15.50 -5.82 10.12
CA ARG A 174 15.36 -6.21 11.53
C ARG A 174 14.06 -6.96 11.80
N LEU A 175 12.99 -6.61 11.12
CA LEU A 175 11.70 -7.30 11.14
C LEU A 175 11.72 -8.61 10.32
N ARG A 176 12.84 -8.93 9.65
CA ARG A 176 13.04 -10.14 8.85
C ARG A 176 12.05 -10.29 7.70
N VAL A 177 11.69 -9.18 7.05
CA VAL A 177 10.87 -9.21 5.83
C VAL A 177 11.62 -10.03 4.78
N PRO A 178 10.99 -11.08 4.21
CA PRO A 178 11.67 -11.99 3.29
C PRO A 178 12.17 -11.33 2.01
N GLU A 179 11.42 -10.36 1.49
CA GLU A 179 11.73 -9.69 0.24
C GLU A 179 11.53 -8.17 0.35
N ILE A 180 12.55 -7.40 -0.03
CA ILE A 180 12.51 -5.94 -0.10
C ILE A 180 12.78 -5.52 -1.53
N LYS A 181 11.85 -4.79 -2.14
CA LYS A 181 11.95 -4.22 -3.48
C LYS A 181 11.86 -2.70 -3.42
N LEU A 182 12.61 -2.02 -4.27
CA LEU A 182 12.61 -0.57 -4.37
C LEU A 182 11.95 -0.13 -5.68
N VAL A 183 11.14 0.92 -5.60
CA VAL A 183 10.58 1.61 -6.76
C VAL A 183 11.00 3.06 -6.69
N VAL A 184 11.85 3.49 -7.61
CA VAL A 184 12.22 4.90 -7.73
C VAL A 184 11.21 5.57 -8.64
N ASN A 185 10.39 6.43 -8.08
CA ASN A 185 9.29 7.10 -8.79
C ASN A 185 9.61 8.58 -9.03
N LYS A 186 8.91 9.16 -10.01
CA LYS A 186 9.06 10.58 -10.39
C LYS A 186 10.50 10.92 -10.79
N VAL A 187 11.16 10.01 -11.51
CA VAL A 187 12.53 10.23 -11.99
C VAL A 187 12.50 11.33 -13.05
N PRO A 188 13.22 12.43 -12.85
CA PRO A 188 13.34 13.49 -13.85
C PRO A 188 13.96 12.98 -15.15
N PRO A 189 13.52 13.48 -16.32
CA PRO A 189 13.96 12.96 -17.62
C PRO A 189 15.47 13.20 -17.90
N GLU A 190 16.09 14.15 -17.22
CA GLU A 190 17.51 14.44 -17.32
C GLU A 190 18.42 13.44 -16.60
N TYR A 191 17.86 12.52 -15.82
CA TYR A 191 18.62 11.54 -15.06
C TYR A 191 18.89 10.26 -15.86
N ASP A 192 20.12 9.76 -15.78
CA ASP A 192 20.45 8.44 -16.32
C ASP A 192 19.85 7.33 -15.44
N LEU A 193 18.93 6.58 -16.02
CA LEU A 193 18.21 5.51 -15.31
C LEU A 193 19.13 4.37 -14.85
N VAL A 194 20.20 4.08 -15.64
CA VAL A 194 21.16 3.02 -15.29
C VAL A 194 22.01 3.46 -14.09
N ASP A 195 22.41 4.72 -14.08
CA ASP A 195 23.20 5.28 -12.96
C ASP A 195 22.38 5.36 -11.68
N ILE A 196 21.10 5.80 -11.76
CA ILE A 196 20.20 5.81 -10.60
C ILE A 196 20.00 4.40 -10.05
N ARG A 197 19.68 3.43 -10.91
CA ARG A 197 19.49 2.04 -10.48
C ARG A 197 20.70 1.56 -9.69
N ARG A 198 21.88 1.69 -10.27
CA ARG A 198 23.13 1.27 -9.63
C ARG A 198 23.34 1.95 -8.28
N LYS A 199 23.20 3.28 -8.21
CA LYS A 199 23.38 4.05 -6.96
C LYS A 199 22.41 3.62 -5.87
N VAL A 200 21.14 3.37 -6.22
CA VAL A 200 20.12 2.95 -5.27
C VAL A 200 20.37 1.52 -4.80
N GLU A 201 20.67 0.59 -5.71
CA GLU A 201 20.98 -0.80 -5.37
C GLU A 201 22.24 -0.91 -4.51
N ASP A 202 23.27 -0.15 -4.85
CA ASP A 202 24.53 -0.10 -4.06
C ASP A 202 24.29 0.48 -2.66
N ALA A 203 23.46 1.53 -2.55
CA ALA A 203 23.21 2.20 -1.28
C ALA A 203 22.41 1.31 -0.30
N TYR A 204 21.44 0.56 -0.80
CA TYR A 204 20.51 -0.20 0.07
C TYR A 204 20.70 -1.71 0.01
N GLN A 205 21.57 -2.22 -0.88
CA GLN A 205 21.76 -3.66 -1.08
C GLN A 205 20.42 -4.38 -1.29
N SER A 206 19.54 -3.75 -2.06
CA SER A 206 18.18 -4.22 -2.38
C SER A 206 17.88 -3.93 -3.85
N GLU A 207 17.10 -4.80 -4.48
CA GLU A 207 16.78 -4.72 -5.90
C GLU A 207 15.85 -3.53 -6.20
N VAL A 208 16.19 -2.76 -7.22
CA VAL A 208 15.28 -1.78 -7.83
C VAL A 208 14.37 -2.49 -8.83
N ALA A 209 13.14 -2.78 -8.42
CA ALA A 209 12.15 -3.45 -9.26
C ALA A 209 11.69 -2.57 -10.42
N ALA A 210 11.58 -1.25 -10.21
CA ALA A 210 11.15 -0.31 -11.25
C ALA A 210 11.76 1.07 -11.06
N LEU A 211 11.96 1.74 -12.20
CA LEU A 211 12.25 3.17 -12.30
C LEU A 211 11.12 3.80 -13.11
N LEU A 212 10.35 4.68 -12.48
CA LEU A 212 9.18 5.30 -13.08
C LEU A 212 9.47 6.78 -13.36
N PRO A 213 9.43 7.21 -14.62
CA PRO A 213 9.70 8.61 -14.96
C PRO A 213 8.61 9.53 -14.42
N LEU A 214 8.97 10.79 -14.21
CA LEU A 214 8.00 11.83 -13.93
C LEU A 214 7.07 11.98 -15.14
N SER A 215 5.78 11.76 -14.94
CA SER A 215 4.74 11.96 -15.97
C SER A 215 3.81 13.06 -15.53
N PHE A 216 3.62 14.04 -16.40
CA PHE A 216 2.63 15.12 -16.18
C PHE A 216 1.20 14.64 -16.43
N ASP A 217 0.99 13.60 -17.23
CA ASP A 217 -0.32 13.02 -17.49
C ASP A 217 -0.92 12.32 -16.27
N VAL A 218 -0.08 11.84 -15.37
CA VAL A 218 -0.50 11.22 -14.10
C VAL A 218 -0.67 12.27 -12.98
N ALA A 219 -0.17 13.49 -13.19
CA ALA A 219 -0.21 14.56 -12.20
C ALA A 219 -1.48 15.47 -12.34
N GLN A 220 -2.31 15.23 -13.33
CA GLN A 220 -3.61 15.88 -13.53
C GLN A 220 -4.74 15.04 -12.95
#